data_3ca71348ce45451e1719ff3a4c7f8538
#
_entry.id   3ca71348ce45451e1719ff3a4c7f8538
#
_cell.length_a   1.000
_cell.length_b   1.000
_cell.length_c   1.000
_cell.angle_alpha   90.00
_cell.angle_beta   90.00
_cell.angle_gamma   90.00
#
_symmetry.space_group_name_H-M   'P 1'
#
loop_
_entity.id
_entity.type
_entity.pdbx_description
1 polymer ?
#
loop_
_entity_poly.entity_id
_entity_poly.type
_entity_poly.pdbx_seq_one_letter_code
_entity_poly.pdbx_strand_id
1 'polypeptide(L)'
;MRMAASPTVRRRQLSAILKQMRQAAGLSLDEVAKRVEWSRAKVGHIETGQRKRPSVVEVKALLKEYEVAESDPRYGAVLGLVRQGQQRGWWTRYDDILTGSYV
;
A
#
# COMPACT_ATOMS: atom_id res chain seq x y z
N MET A 1 -12.96 -11.64 -18.17
CA MET A 1 -12.90 -10.84 -17.75
C MET A 1 -12.04 -10.33 -17.16
N ARG A 2 -12.01 -10.27 -17.20
CA ARG A 2 -11.50 -9.77 -16.59
C ARG A 2 -11.35 -8.91 -16.05
N MET A 3 -11.21 -9.45 -15.81
CA MET A 3 -11.54 -8.24 -15.40
C MET A 3 -10.57 -7.63 -14.49
N ALA A 4 -10.23 -6.42 -14.68
CA ALA A 4 -9.32 -5.72 -13.81
C ALA A 4 -9.84 -5.75 -12.39
N ALA A 5 -8.97 -5.94 -11.42
CA ALA A 5 -9.34 -5.91 -10.04
C ALA A 5 -9.83 -4.51 -9.65
N SER A 6 -10.83 -4.44 -8.80
CA SER A 6 -11.32 -3.17 -8.29
C SER A 6 -10.26 -2.52 -7.39
N PRO A 7 -10.32 -1.22 -7.17
CA PRO A 7 -9.41 -0.56 -6.24
C PRO A 7 -9.43 -1.17 -4.84
N THR A 8 -10.60 -1.62 -4.39
CA THR A 8 -10.72 -2.25 -3.09
C THR A 8 -9.95 -3.56 -3.05
N VAL A 9 -10.06 -4.36 -4.10
CA VAL A 9 -9.35 -5.64 -4.16
C VAL A 9 -7.84 -5.40 -4.17
N ARG A 10 -7.37 -4.44 -4.98
CA ARG A 10 -5.94 -4.13 -5.04
C ARG A 10 -5.41 -3.65 -3.69
N ARG A 11 -6.19 -2.84 -3.00
CA ARG A 11 -5.80 -2.35 -1.68
C ARG A 11 -5.68 -3.49 -0.69
N ARG A 12 -6.61 -4.43 -0.75
CA ARG A 12 -6.56 -5.61 0.11
C ARG A 12 -5.38 -6.50 -0.21
N GLN A 13 -5.07 -6.66 -1.48
CA GLN A 13 -3.90 -7.43 -1.89
C GLN A 13 -2.63 -6.83 -1.34
N LEU A 14 -2.46 -5.52 -1.49
CA LEU A 14 -1.30 -4.81 -0.98
C LEU A 14 -1.18 -4.98 0.52
N SER A 15 -2.28 -4.76 1.23
CA SER A 15 -2.29 -4.86 2.69
C SER A 15 -1.95 -6.26 3.16
N ALA A 16 -2.51 -7.28 2.52
CA ALA A 16 -2.25 -8.67 2.87
C ALA A 16 -0.78 -9.03 2.65
N ILE A 17 -0.22 -8.58 1.53
CA ILE A 17 1.18 -8.86 1.22
C ILE A 17 2.10 -8.21 2.25
N LEU A 18 1.84 -6.95 2.59
CA LEU A 18 2.65 -6.26 3.58
C LEU A 18 2.59 -6.94 4.94
N LYS A 19 1.39 -7.37 5.35
CA LYS A 19 1.24 -8.09 6.60
C LYS A 19 2.03 -9.40 6.59
N GLN A 20 1.95 -10.15 5.50
CA GLN A 20 2.70 -11.40 5.38
C GLN A 20 4.19 -11.17 5.46
N MET A 21 4.68 -10.13 4.82
CA MET A 21 6.09 -9.80 4.86
C MET A 21 6.53 -9.42 6.26
N ARG A 22 5.71 -8.66 6.97
CA ARG A 22 6.02 -8.32 8.35
C ARG A 22 6.11 -9.56 9.22
N GLN A 23 5.14 -10.45 9.09
CA GLN A 23 5.12 -11.68 9.88
C GLN A 23 6.31 -12.58 9.55
N ALA A 24 6.67 -12.65 8.27
CA ALA A 24 7.83 -13.43 7.85
C ALA A 24 9.12 -12.85 8.42
N ALA A 25 9.17 -11.54 8.63
CA ALA A 25 10.32 -10.89 9.24
C ALA A 25 10.31 -11.02 10.76
N GLY A 26 9.26 -11.57 11.33
CA GLY A 26 9.16 -11.78 12.78
C GLY A 26 8.90 -10.52 13.57
N LEU A 27 8.30 -9.51 12.95
CA LEU A 27 8.09 -8.21 13.60
C LEU A 27 6.64 -8.02 13.99
N SER A 28 6.44 -7.43 15.18
CA SER A 28 5.11 -7.01 15.60
C SER A 28 4.80 -5.62 15.05
N LEU A 29 3.52 -5.23 15.10
CA LEU A 29 3.15 -3.87 14.70
C LEU A 29 3.87 -2.82 15.52
N ASP A 30 4.00 -3.07 16.84
CA ASP A 30 4.69 -2.13 17.71
C ASP A 30 6.16 -1.97 17.32
N GLU A 31 6.81 -3.08 17.01
CA GLU A 31 8.21 -3.04 16.62
C GLU A 31 8.40 -2.27 15.32
N VAL A 32 7.54 -2.49 14.35
CA VAL A 32 7.62 -1.77 13.08
C VAL A 32 7.39 -0.28 13.31
N ALA A 33 6.35 0.04 14.08
CA ALA A 33 6.02 1.43 14.35
C ALA A 33 7.20 2.17 14.97
N LYS A 34 7.87 1.53 15.93
CA LYS A 34 9.05 2.13 16.55
C LYS A 34 10.17 2.37 15.55
N ARG A 35 10.40 1.40 14.67
CA ARG A 35 11.50 1.49 13.72
C ARG A 35 11.28 2.59 12.67
N VAL A 36 10.05 2.74 12.22
CA VAL A 36 9.74 3.77 11.22
C VAL A 36 9.27 5.07 11.85
N GLU A 37 9.18 5.12 13.18
CA GLU A 37 8.77 6.30 13.93
C GLU A 37 7.37 6.76 13.56
N TRP A 38 6.47 5.80 13.32
CA TRP A 38 5.05 6.06 13.08
C TRP A 38 4.24 5.55 14.27
N SER A 39 2.96 5.94 14.31
CA SER A 39 2.06 5.36 15.31
C SER A 39 1.74 3.92 14.92
N ARG A 40 1.43 3.10 15.93
CA ARG A 40 0.99 1.74 15.68
C ARG A 40 -0.28 1.72 14.83
N ALA A 41 -1.16 2.68 15.08
CA ALA A 41 -2.40 2.79 14.33
C ALA A 41 -2.14 3.00 12.84
N LYS A 42 -1.15 3.82 12.49
CA LYS A 42 -0.82 4.08 11.09
C LYS A 42 -0.36 2.80 10.40
N VAL A 43 0.53 2.04 11.04
CA VAL A 43 1.00 0.78 10.47
C VAL A 43 -0.16 -0.19 10.33
N GLY A 44 -0.98 -0.30 11.36
CA GLY A 44 -2.14 -1.19 11.33
C GLY A 44 -3.13 -0.83 10.23
N HIS A 45 -3.39 0.46 10.04
CA HIS A 45 -4.33 0.89 9.00
C HIS A 45 -3.81 0.55 7.60
N ILE A 46 -2.51 0.62 7.40
CA ILE A 46 -1.93 0.20 6.12
C ILE A 46 -2.14 -1.29 5.91
N GLU A 47 -1.96 -2.09 6.95
CA GLU A 47 -2.08 -3.56 6.84
C GLU A 47 -3.52 -4.06 6.79
N THR A 48 -4.48 -3.24 7.17
CA THR A 48 -5.88 -3.62 7.09
C THR A 48 -6.59 -2.99 5.90
N GLY A 49 -5.90 -2.15 5.15
CA GLY A 49 -6.49 -1.50 4.00
C GLY A 49 -7.35 -0.30 4.34
N GLN A 50 -7.33 0.14 5.61
CA GLN A 50 -8.10 1.31 6.00
C GLN A 50 -7.48 2.60 5.49
N ARG A 51 -6.16 2.62 5.34
CA ARG A 51 -5.50 3.75 4.75
C ARG A 51 -5.62 3.65 3.24
N LYS A 52 -6.25 4.64 2.63
CA LYS A 52 -6.63 4.55 1.23
C LYS A 52 -5.45 4.48 0.27
N ARG A 53 -4.41 5.24 0.55
CA ARG A 53 -3.30 5.36 -0.41
C ARG A 53 -1.97 5.52 0.30
N PRO A 54 -1.38 4.41 0.73
CA PRO A 54 -0.02 4.53 1.23
C PRO A 54 0.88 5.00 0.09
N SER A 55 1.80 5.90 0.39
CA SER A 55 2.70 6.42 -0.62
C SER A 55 3.82 5.43 -0.91
N VAL A 56 4.47 5.63 -2.06
CA VAL A 56 5.64 4.82 -2.41
C VAL A 56 6.71 4.94 -1.31
N VAL A 57 6.92 6.14 -0.80
CA VAL A 57 7.92 6.37 0.25
C VAL A 57 7.56 5.57 1.50
N GLU A 58 6.30 5.59 1.90
CA GLU A 58 5.86 4.84 3.08
C GLU A 58 6.05 3.35 2.90
N VAL A 59 5.68 2.83 1.74
CA VAL A 59 5.81 1.39 1.49
C VAL A 59 7.27 0.98 1.41
N LYS A 60 8.12 1.79 0.79
CA LYS A 60 9.55 1.50 0.76
C LYS A 60 10.14 1.44 2.16
N ALA A 61 9.68 2.33 3.05
CA ALA A 61 10.15 2.31 4.43
C ALA A 61 9.80 0.99 5.10
N LEU A 62 8.58 0.50 4.88
CA LEU A 62 8.15 -0.77 5.45
C LEU A 62 8.93 -1.94 4.86
N LEU A 63 9.11 -1.96 3.55
CA LEU A 63 9.84 -3.04 2.88
C LEU A 63 11.27 -3.13 3.40
N LYS A 64 11.88 -1.99 3.68
CA LYS A 64 13.23 -1.97 4.24
C LYS A 64 13.25 -2.65 5.60
N GLU A 65 12.28 -2.34 6.46
CA GLU A 65 12.23 -2.95 7.78
C GLU A 65 11.92 -4.45 7.70
N TYR A 66 11.15 -4.85 6.70
CA TYR A 66 10.82 -6.27 6.50
C TYR A 66 11.94 -7.02 5.77
N GLU A 67 13.05 -6.33 5.49
CA GLU A 67 14.23 -6.92 4.84
C GLU A 67 13.92 -7.50 3.47
N VAL A 68 13.02 -6.85 2.75
CA VAL A 68 12.72 -7.21 1.37
C VAL A 68 13.67 -6.41 0.47
N ALA A 69 14.58 -7.10 -0.19
CA ALA A 69 15.57 -6.44 -1.04
C ALA A 69 14.95 -5.87 -2.30
N GLU A 70 15.54 -4.79 -2.82
CA GLU A 70 15.06 -4.20 -4.06
C GLU A 70 15.13 -5.17 -5.24
N SER A 71 16.04 -6.14 -5.17
CA SER A 71 16.17 -7.16 -6.19
C SER A 71 15.13 -8.26 -6.07
N ASP A 72 14.39 -8.32 -4.97
CA ASP A 72 13.34 -9.31 -4.78
C ASP A 72 12.18 -8.99 -5.72
N PRO A 73 11.71 -9.97 -6.51
CA PRO A 73 10.57 -9.73 -7.41
C PRO A 73 9.35 -9.17 -6.70
N ARG A 74 9.15 -9.50 -5.44
CA ARG A 74 8.02 -9.00 -4.67
C ARG A 74 8.13 -7.51 -4.41
N TYR A 75 9.35 -6.98 -4.32
CA TYR A 75 9.56 -5.56 -4.11
C TYR A 75 8.93 -4.75 -5.24
N GLY A 76 9.27 -5.09 -6.47
CA GLY A 76 8.70 -4.41 -7.62
C GLY A 76 7.21 -4.59 -7.75
N ALA A 77 6.73 -5.81 -7.45
CA ALA A 77 5.29 -6.09 -7.52
C ALA A 77 4.50 -5.24 -6.52
N VAL A 78 5.01 -5.13 -5.29
CA VAL A 78 4.35 -4.31 -4.27
C VAL A 78 4.31 -2.85 -4.68
N LEU A 79 5.45 -2.31 -5.14
CA LEU A 79 5.47 -0.92 -5.57
C LEU A 79 4.59 -0.69 -6.78
N GLY A 80 4.44 -1.70 -7.65
CA GLY A 80 3.51 -1.63 -8.76
C GLY A 80 2.08 -1.44 -8.30
N LEU A 81 1.68 -2.19 -7.26
CA LEU A 81 0.34 -2.04 -6.69
C LEU A 81 0.13 -0.64 -6.12
N VAL A 82 1.15 -0.11 -5.45
CA VAL A 82 1.05 1.24 -4.88
C VAL A 82 0.89 2.27 -5.99
N ARG A 83 1.69 2.17 -7.04
CA ARG A 83 1.63 3.12 -8.14
C ARG A 83 0.31 3.05 -8.89
N GLN A 84 -0.23 1.84 -9.05
CA GLN A 84 -1.54 1.69 -9.67
C GLN A 84 -2.61 2.38 -8.83
N GLY A 85 -2.52 2.26 -7.52
CA GLY A 85 -3.45 2.94 -6.63
C GLY A 85 -3.38 4.45 -6.77
N GLN A 86 -2.16 4.98 -6.89
CA GLN A 86 -1.97 6.41 -7.07
C GLN A 86 -2.51 6.89 -8.41
N GLN A 87 -2.27 6.13 -9.46
CA GLN A 87 -2.79 6.44 -10.77
C GLN A 87 -4.32 6.45 -10.75
N ARG A 88 -4.91 5.47 -10.09
CA ARG A 88 -6.36 5.44 -9.98
C ARG A 88 -6.88 6.65 -9.23
N GLY A 89 -6.16 7.08 -8.21
CA GLY A 89 -6.54 8.28 -7.48
C GLY A 89 -6.52 9.52 -8.36
N TRP A 90 -5.47 9.63 -9.16
CA TRP A 90 -5.37 10.73 -10.13
C TRP A 90 -6.51 10.66 -11.12
N TRP A 91 -6.76 9.48 -11.64
CA TRP A 91 -7.82 9.23 -12.61
C TRP A 91 -9.19 9.59 -12.04
N THR A 92 -9.44 9.19 -10.81
CA THR A 92 -10.70 9.48 -10.16
C THR A 92 -10.94 10.99 -10.06
N ARG A 93 -9.91 11.72 -9.69
CA ARG A 93 -10.01 13.16 -9.57
C ARG A 93 -10.28 13.82 -10.92
N TYR A 94 -9.60 13.33 -11.94
CA TYR A 94 -9.79 13.81 -13.29
C TYR A 94 -11.21 13.54 -13.76
N ASP A 95 -11.69 12.36 -13.47
CA ASP A 95 -13.03 11.95 -13.84
C ASP A 95 -14.09 12.83 -13.15
N ASP A 96 -13.87 13.19 -11.90
CA ASP A 96 -14.75 14.11 -11.20
C ASP A 96 -14.85 15.45 -11.94
N ILE A 97 -13.73 15.94 -12.42
CA ILE A 97 -13.72 17.18 -13.17
C ILE A 97 -14.52 17.05 -14.46
N LEU A 98 -14.37 15.93 -15.12
CA LEU A 98 -15.03 15.71 -16.39
C LEU A 98 -16.50 15.36 -16.27
N THR A 99 -16.88 14.68 -15.20
CA THR A 99 -18.25 14.18 -15.07
C THR A 99 -19.17 15.08 -14.30
N GLY A 100 -18.68 16.18 -13.79
CA GLY A 100 -19.59 17.17 -13.32
C GLY A 100 -19.59 17.47 -11.85
N SER A 101 -18.65 16.97 -11.10
CA SER A 101 -18.61 17.37 -9.70
C SER A 101 -18.37 18.87 -9.58
N TYR A 102 -17.83 19.45 -10.60
CA TYR A 102 -17.59 20.88 -10.61
C TYR A 102 -18.74 21.66 -11.24
N VAL A 103 -19.72 20.99 -11.73
CA VAL A 103 -20.90 21.61 -12.33
C VAL A 103 -21.82 22.27 -11.28
#